data_ae46c20d7a036c0effaa15648e4b4e39
#
_entry.id   ae46c20d7a036c0effaa15648e4b4e39
#
_cell.length_a   1.000
_cell.length_b   1.000
_cell.length_c   1.000
_cell.angle_alpha   90.00
_cell.angle_beta   90.00
_cell.angle_gamma   90.00
#
_symmetry.space_group_name_H-M   'P 1'
#
loop_
_entity.id
_entity.type
_entity.pdbx_description
1 polymer ?
#
loop_
_entity_poly.entity_id
_entity_poly.type
_entity_poly.pdbx_seq_one_letter_code
_entity_poly.pdbx_strand_id
1 'polypeptide(L)'
;EPEEMKLHSNKIWAAASLKPNQIHKAEVNLQRQEIDFLAPKLMVTKRQQNRFINKINLLFPGYIFVHIDLKTDDQRRVQSTYGISRILKVGGQIGKLPENFIEALKSENLVTPQTYTEGLKIEDNVEIIRGPFAGRVARIVKLDSQSRLKCMFNLLEGEINMSIDA
;
A
#
# COMPACT_ATOMS: atom_id res chain seq x y z
N GLU A 1 -19.09 -12.87 18.84
CA GLU A 1 -19.86 -11.87 18.12
C GLU A 1 -18.96 -10.85 17.44
N PRO A 2 -19.34 -10.37 16.23
CA PRO A 2 -18.44 -9.53 15.43
C PRO A 2 -18.04 -8.21 16.10
N GLU A 3 -18.86 -7.67 16.96
CA GLU A 3 -18.54 -6.42 17.63
C GLU A 3 -17.52 -6.60 18.75
N GLU A 4 -17.56 -7.69 19.45
CA GLU A 4 -16.59 -8.01 20.49
C GLU A 4 -15.21 -8.26 19.88
N MET A 5 -15.15 -8.89 18.72
CA MET A 5 -13.90 -9.11 18.01
C MET A 5 -13.27 -7.81 17.54
N LYS A 6 -14.07 -6.82 17.14
CA LYS A 6 -13.56 -5.50 16.74
C LYS A 6 -13.02 -4.71 17.92
N LEU A 7 -13.67 -4.80 19.08
CA LEU A 7 -13.25 -4.11 20.29
C LEU A 7 -11.94 -4.63 20.86
N HIS A 8 -11.61 -5.90 20.58
CA HIS A 8 -10.38 -6.52 21.07
C HIS A 8 -9.23 -6.51 20.05
N SER A 9 -9.48 -6.00 18.85
CA SER A 9 -8.44 -5.90 17.84
C SER A 9 -7.58 -4.68 18.11
N ASN A 10 -6.40 -4.90 18.66
CA ASN A 10 -5.37 -3.86 18.84
C ASN A 10 -4.43 -3.81 17.65
N LYS A 11 -4.82 -4.39 16.52
CA LYS A 11 -3.97 -4.45 15.33
C LYS A 11 -3.98 -3.14 14.59
N ILE A 12 -2.81 -2.78 14.10
CA ILE A 12 -2.62 -1.60 13.26
C ILE A 12 -2.04 -2.02 11.92
N TRP A 13 -2.23 -1.18 10.91
CA TRP A 13 -1.55 -1.34 9.65
C TRP A 13 -0.25 -0.55 9.65
N ALA A 14 0.85 -1.23 9.41
CA ALA A 14 2.18 -0.64 9.33
C ALA A 14 2.77 -0.90 7.95
N ALA A 15 3.76 -0.12 7.57
CA ALA A 15 4.51 -0.34 6.35
C ALA A 15 5.86 -0.96 6.67
N ALA A 16 6.24 -1.98 5.92
CA ALA A 16 7.54 -2.62 6.03
C ALA A 16 8.30 -2.46 4.72
N SER A 17 9.59 -2.17 4.80
CA SER A 17 10.43 -2.13 3.62
C SER A 17 10.90 -3.52 3.24
N LEU A 18 10.92 -3.78 1.95
CA LEU A 18 11.31 -5.06 1.38
C LEU A 18 12.77 -5.03 0.95
N LYS A 19 13.43 -6.17 1.07
CA LYS A 19 14.73 -6.36 0.42
C LYS A 19 14.52 -6.46 -1.08
N PRO A 20 15.50 -6.01 -1.89
CA PRO A 20 15.35 -6.01 -3.35
C PRO A 20 14.94 -7.37 -3.91
N ASN A 21 13.91 -7.37 -4.75
CA ASN A 21 13.42 -8.56 -5.44
C ASN A 21 12.94 -9.71 -4.54
N GLN A 22 12.56 -9.41 -3.29
CA GLN A 22 12.15 -10.42 -2.33
C GLN A 22 10.68 -10.32 -1.90
N ILE A 23 9.84 -9.65 -2.69
CA ILE A 23 8.41 -9.53 -2.37
C ILE A 23 7.75 -10.90 -2.22
N HIS A 24 7.99 -11.81 -3.15
CA HIS A 24 7.38 -13.14 -3.09
C HIS A 24 7.80 -13.91 -1.84
N LYS A 25 9.08 -13.84 -1.50
CA LYS A 25 9.60 -14.47 -0.29
C LYS A 25 8.96 -13.90 0.97
N ALA A 26 8.77 -12.58 1.02
CA ALA A 26 8.10 -11.93 2.14
C ALA A 26 6.64 -12.37 2.24
N GLU A 27 5.91 -12.38 1.13
CA GLU A 27 4.51 -12.79 1.12
C GLU A 27 4.32 -14.23 1.61
N VAL A 28 5.14 -15.16 1.12
CA VAL A 28 5.07 -16.57 1.52
C VAL A 28 5.35 -16.73 3.02
N ASN A 29 6.35 -16.03 3.52
CA ASN A 29 6.74 -16.18 4.94
C ASN A 29 5.81 -15.45 5.90
N LEU A 30 5.20 -14.34 5.48
CA LEU A 30 4.14 -13.69 6.26
C LEU A 30 2.90 -14.59 6.33
N GLN A 31 2.53 -15.21 5.22
CA GLN A 31 1.38 -16.12 5.18
C GLN A 31 1.59 -17.34 6.08
N ARG A 32 2.79 -17.90 6.11
CA ARG A 32 3.13 -19.02 7.00
C ARG A 32 3.01 -18.67 8.47
N GLN A 33 3.27 -17.42 8.80
CA GLN A 33 3.17 -16.93 10.17
C GLN A 33 1.78 -16.44 10.54
N GLU A 34 0.83 -16.54 9.60
CA GLU A 34 -0.55 -16.08 9.77
C GLU A 34 -0.63 -14.58 10.07
N ILE A 35 0.30 -13.81 9.50
CA ILE A 35 0.29 -12.35 9.58
C ILE A 35 -0.41 -11.81 8.33
N ASP A 36 -1.48 -11.05 8.53
CA ASP A 36 -2.20 -10.42 7.43
C ASP A 36 -1.32 -9.34 6.80
N PHE A 37 -1.30 -9.32 5.50
CA PHE A 37 -0.53 -8.33 4.75
C PHE A 37 -1.28 -7.88 3.50
N LEU A 38 -0.86 -6.75 2.97
CA LEU A 38 -1.37 -6.22 1.72
C LEU A 38 -0.20 -5.65 0.92
N ALA A 39 0.00 -6.18 -0.27
CA ALA A 39 0.99 -5.69 -1.22
C ALA A 39 0.25 -5.27 -2.49
N PRO A 40 -0.31 -4.05 -2.54
CA PRO A 40 -1.08 -3.63 -3.70
C PRO A 40 -0.22 -3.65 -4.96
N LYS A 41 -0.75 -4.22 -6.01
CA LYS A 41 -0.05 -4.36 -7.29
C LYS A 41 -0.82 -3.64 -8.37
N LEU A 42 -0.08 -3.07 -9.30
CA LEU A 42 -0.63 -2.34 -10.42
C LEU A 42 -0.15 -2.99 -11.72
N MET A 43 -1.06 -3.21 -12.66
CA MET A 43 -0.68 -3.65 -13.98
C MET A 43 -0.30 -2.44 -14.84
N VAL A 44 0.92 -2.47 -15.36
CA VAL A 44 1.44 -1.40 -16.22
C VAL A 44 1.70 -1.99 -17.60
N THR A 45 1.21 -1.30 -18.63
CA THR A 45 1.50 -1.67 -20.01
C THR A 45 2.70 -0.86 -20.48
N LYS A 46 3.76 -1.55 -20.86
CA LYS A 46 4.97 -0.91 -21.41
C LYS A 46 5.17 -1.29 -22.87
N ARG A 47 5.61 -0.33 -23.67
CA ARG A 47 6.05 -0.59 -25.03
C ARG A 47 7.52 -1.00 -25.01
N GLN A 48 7.81 -2.21 -25.45
CA GLN A 48 9.16 -2.72 -25.55
C GLN A 48 9.32 -3.42 -26.89
N GLN A 49 10.29 -2.97 -27.71
CA GLN A 49 10.60 -3.56 -29.01
C GLN A 49 9.36 -3.73 -29.92
N ASN A 50 8.58 -2.67 -30.07
CA ASN A 50 7.33 -2.67 -30.86
C ASN A 50 6.23 -3.60 -30.37
N ARG A 51 6.33 -4.07 -29.12
CA ARG A 51 5.30 -4.88 -28.46
C ARG A 51 4.81 -4.20 -27.21
N PHE A 52 3.52 -4.40 -26.89
CA PHE A 52 2.98 -3.98 -25.61
C PHE A 52 3.08 -5.15 -24.63
N ILE A 53 3.79 -4.94 -23.54
CA ILE A 53 3.97 -5.95 -22.48
C ILE A 53 3.28 -5.45 -21.24
N ASN A 54 2.41 -6.30 -20.68
CA ASN A 54 1.78 -6.04 -19.39
C ASN A 54 2.70 -6.51 -18.27
N LYS A 55 3.05 -5.62 -17.37
CA LYS A 55 3.90 -5.93 -16.23
C LYS A 55 3.18 -5.57 -14.94
N ILE A 56 3.23 -6.48 -13.96
CA ILE A 56 2.67 -6.25 -12.64
C ILE A 56 3.76 -5.66 -11.75
N ASN A 57 3.52 -4.46 -11.23
CA ASN A 57 4.42 -3.77 -10.33
C ASN A 57 3.73 -3.52 -9.00
N LEU A 58 4.51 -3.39 -7.93
CA LEU A 58 3.98 -2.93 -6.67
C LEU A 58 3.49 -1.48 -6.79
N LEU A 59 2.34 -1.20 -6.22
CA LEU A 59 1.81 0.17 -6.17
C LEU A 59 2.76 1.09 -5.40
N PHE A 60 3.35 0.58 -4.31
CA PHE A 60 4.37 1.26 -3.52
C PHE A 60 5.66 0.45 -3.60
N PRO A 61 6.51 0.72 -4.60
CA PRO A 61 7.70 -0.10 -4.83
C PRO A 61 8.62 -0.16 -3.62
N GLY A 62 8.98 -1.38 -3.22
CA GLY A 62 9.86 -1.61 -2.08
C GLY A 62 9.15 -1.72 -0.74
N TYR A 63 7.81 -1.68 -0.71
CA TYR A 63 7.05 -1.70 0.55
C TYR A 63 5.90 -2.70 0.50
N ILE A 64 5.57 -3.22 1.68
CA ILE A 64 4.43 -4.08 1.93
C ILE A 64 3.74 -3.61 3.20
N PHE A 65 2.42 -3.71 3.25
CA PHE A 65 1.66 -3.35 4.45
C PHE A 65 1.37 -4.58 5.27
N VAL A 66 1.52 -4.49 6.58
CA VAL A 66 1.30 -5.59 7.51
C VAL A 66 0.34 -5.19 8.61
N HIS A 67 -0.53 -6.11 9.00
CA HIS A 67 -1.54 -5.90 10.04
C HIS A 67 -1.06 -6.59 11.30
N ILE A 68 -0.60 -5.83 12.26
CA ILE A 68 0.12 -6.35 13.43
C ILE A 68 -0.43 -5.78 14.74
N ASP A 69 -0.27 -6.56 15.81
CA ASP A 69 -0.60 -6.16 17.16
C ASP A 69 0.69 -5.75 17.88
N LEU A 70 0.78 -4.49 18.30
CA LEU A 70 1.97 -3.97 18.97
C LEU A 70 2.17 -4.52 20.37
N LYS A 71 1.14 -5.14 20.96
CA LYS A 71 1.23 -5.74 22.31
C LYS A 71 1.74 -7.16 22.29
N THR A 72 1.76 -7.80 21.12
CA THR A 72 2.27 -9.15 20.95
C THR A 72 3.69 -9.10 20.37
N ASP A 73 4.24 -10.26 20.04
CA ASP A 73 5.53 -10.36 19.36
C ASP A 73 5.45 -10.20 17.83
N ASP A 74 4.29 -9.78 17.30
CA ASP A 74 4.09 -9.61 15.87
C ASP A 74 5.14 -8.69 15.23
N GLN A 75 5.47 -7.60 15.91
CA GLN A 75 6.49 -6.67 15.42
C GLN A 75 7.82 -7.37 15.17
N ARG A 76 8.27 -8.16 16.14
CA ARG A 76 9.52 -8.91 16.04
C ARG A 76 9.44 -9.97 14.95
N ARG A 77 8.30 -10.65 14.83
CA ARG A 77 8.08 -11.68 13.82
C ARG A 77 8.14 -11.10 12.41
N VAL A 78 7.51 -9.96 12.19
CA VAL A 78 7.60 -9.26 10.91
C VAL A 78 9.02 -8.80 10.64
N GLN A 79 9.66 -8.20 11.64
CA GLN A 79 11.03 -7.68 11.52
C GLN A 79 12.03 -8.77 11.12
N SER A 80 11.80 -10.01 11.54
CA SER A 80 12.68 -11.15 11.24
C SER A 80 12.18 -11.99 10.06
N THR A 81 11.11 -11.58 9.39
CA THR A 81 10.58 -12.31 8.23
C THR A 81 11.53 -12.18 7.04
N TYR A 82 11.78 -13.30 6.36
CA TYR A 82 12.60 -13.30 5.15
C TYR A 82 11.99 -12.38 4.08
N GLY A 83 12.82 -11.58 3.48
CA GLY A 83 12.40 -10.62 2.46
C GLY A 83 12.04 -9.25 3.02
N ILE A 84 11.84 -9.13 4.31
CA ILE A 84 11.57 -7.85 4.97
C ILE A 84 12.86 -7.27 5.53
N SER A 85 13.11 -6.00 5.25
CA SER A 85 14.25 -5.27 5.77
C SER A 85 13.94 -4.69 7.16
N ARG A 86 12.87 -3.93 7.26
CA ARG A 86 12.46 -3.31 8.54
C ARG A 86 11.03 -2.80 8.46
N ILE A 87 10.42 -2.58 9.62
CA ILE A 87 9.16 -1.85 9.74
C ILE A 87 9.47 -0.36 9.85
N LEU A 88 8.70 0.46 9.14
CA LEU A 88 8.91 1.90 9.13
C LEU A 88 8.47 2.56 10.44
N LYS A 89 9.30 3.45 10.94
CA LYS A 89 9.04 4.21 12.16
C LYS A 89 8.97 5.69 11.87
N VAL A 90 8.12 6.38 12.62
CA VAL A 90 7.99 7.83 12.59
C VAL A 90 8.18 8.33 14.01
N GLY A 91 9.17 9.19 14.23
CA GLY A 91 9.48 9.69 15.56
C GLY A 91 9.84 8.61 16.58
N GLY A 92 10.49 7.54 16.13
CA GLY A 92 10.88 6.42 16.99
C GLY A 92 9.80 5.39 17.27
N GLN A 93 8.59 5.62 16.79
CA GLN A 93 7.46 4.69 16.94
C GLN A 93 7.02 4.17 15.58
N ILE A 94 6.38 3.01 15.55
CA ILE A 94 5.87 2.43 14.31
C ILE A 94 4.82 3.37 13.72
N GLY A 95 5.02 3.74 12.46
CA GLY A 95 4.05 4.54 11.72
C GLY A 95 2.78 3.75 11.46
N LYS A 96 1.63 4.38 11.63
CA LYS A 96 0.32 3.76 11.43
C LYS A 96 -0.32 4.27 10.15
N LEU A 97 -0.79 3.37 9.31
CA LEU A 97 -1.58 3.73 8.15
C LEU A 97 -3.05 3.78 8.53
N PRO A 98 -3.81 4.77 8.02
CA PRO A 98 -5.25 4.82 8.29
C PRO A 98 -5.96 3.58 7.77
N GLU A 99 -6.85 3.02 8.57
CA GLU A 99 -7.60 1.82 8.19
C GLU A 99 -8.47 2.06 6.97
N ASN A 100 -9.05 3.25 6.85
CA ASN A 100 -9.86 3.62 5.70
C ASN A 100 -9.05 3.62 4.39
N PHE A 101 -7.78 3.97 4.46
CA PHE A 101 -6.88 3.92 3.31
C PHE A 101 -6.67 2.46 2.86
N ILE A 102 -6.44 1.56 3.81
CA ILE A 102 -6.25 0.13 3.52
C ILE A 102 -7.54 -0.46 2.92
N GLU A 103 -8.70 -0.13 3.47
CA GLU A 103 -9.98 -0.59 2.94
C GLU A 103 -10.21 -0.10 1.52
N ALA A 104 -9.86 1.14 1.23
CA ALA A 104 -9.95 1.69 -0.11
C ALA A 104 -9.02 0.97 -1.08
N LEU A 105 -7.81 0.62 -0.66
CA LEU A 105 -6.88 -0.16 -1.48
C LEU A 105 -7.42 -1.56 -1.78
N LYS A 106 -8.04 -2.21 -0.80
CA LYS A 106 -8.62 -3.53 -0.98
C LYS A 106 -9.82 -3.53 -1.92
N SER A 107 -10.59 -2.45 -1.92
CA SER A 107 -11.78 -2.35 -2.78
C SER A 107 -11.44 -2.06 -4.24
N GLU A 108 -10.25 -1.56 -4.52
CA GLU A 108 -9.80 -1.29 -5.88
C GLU A 108 -9.17 -2.54 -6.50
N ASN A 109 -9.68 -2.94 -7.66
CA ASN A 109 -9.08 -4.05 -8.41
C ASN A 109 -7.96 -3.51 -9.30
N LEU A 110 -6.81 -3.25 -8.71
CA LEU A 110 -5.67 -2.64 -9.37
C LEU A 110 -4.96 -3.57 -10.36
N VAL A 111 -5.25 -4.86 -10.29
CA VAL A 111 -4.65 -5.87 -11.17
C VAL A 111 -5.40 -5.98 -12.51
N THR A 112 -6.60 -5.38 -12.61
CA THR A 112 -7.30 -5.31 -13.89
C THR A 112 -6.61 -4.29 -14.79
N PRO A 113 -6.39 -4.60 -16.08
CA PRO A 113 -5.82 -3.62 -16.98
C PRO A 113 -6.66 -2.34 -16.95
N GLN A 114 -6.07 -1.30 -16.39
CA GLN A 114 -6.69 0.00 -16.47
C GLN A 114 -6.59 0.47 -17.91
N THR A 115 -7.71 0.77 -18.52
CA THR A 115 -7.69 1.41 -19.83
C THR A 115 -7.01 2.76 -19.66
N TYR A 116 -5.79 2.85 -20.14
CA TYR A 116 -5.10 4.12 -20.21
C TYR A 116 -5.85 5.00 -21.21
N THR A 117 -6.57 5.95 -20.70
CA THR A 117 -6.98 7.07 -21.52
C THR A 117 -5.81 8.03 -21.58
N GLU A 118 -5.09 8.02 -22.70
CA GLU A 118 -4.06 9.02 -22.94
C GLU A 118 -4.67 10.41 -22.74
N GLY A 119 -3.99 11.25 -21.96
CA GLY A 119 -4.39 12.64 -21.80
C GLY A 119 -5.22 12.97 -20.56
N LEU A 120 -5.48 12.01 -19.67
CA LEU A 120 -6.09 12.33 -18.38
C LEU A 120 -5.09 13.06 -17.51
N LYS A 121 -5.31 14.35 -17.38
CA LYS A 121 -4.59 15.18 -16.42
C LYS A 121 -5.09 14.84 -15.01
N ILE A 122 -4.22 15.01 -14.03
CA ILE A 122 -4.55 14.80 -12.61
C ILE A 122 -5.81 15.57 -12.20
N GLU A 123 -6.06 16.70 -12.85
CA GLU A 123 -7.21 17.57 -12.60
C GLU A 123 -8.54 16.95 -13.03
N ASP A 124 -8.56 16.12 -14.08
CA ASP A 124 -9.77 15.53 -14.62
C ASP A 124 -10.39 14.46 -13.72
N ASN A 125 -9.67 14.07 -12.67
CA ASN A 125 -10.10 13.02 -11.75
C ASN A 125 -10.63 13.54 -10.42
N VAL A 126 -10.70 14.87 -10.26
CA VAL A 126 -11.16 15.50 -9.02
C VAL A 126 -12.63 15.18 -8.74
N GLU A 127 -13.43 14.95 -9.79
CA GLU A 127 -14.86 14.70 -9.66
C GLU A 127 -15.23 13.28 -9.22
N ILE A 128 -14.31 12.33 -9.35
CA ILE A 128 -14.56 10.93 -8.99
C ILE A 128 -14.35 10.70 -7.50
N ILE A 129 -13.91 11.73 -6.80
CA ILE A 129 -13.51 11.62 -5.40
C ILE A 129 -14.71 11.78 -4.49
N ARG A 130 -15.37 10.67 -4.18
CA ARG A 130 -16.40 10.62 -3.16
C ARG A 130 -15.91 9.77 -2.02
N GLY A 131 -15.75 10.40 -0.87
CA GLY A 131 -15.28 9.75 0.34
C GLY A 131 -13.82 10.04 0.64
N PRO A 132 -13.42 9.89 1.90
CA PRO A 132 -12.11 10.38 2.37
C PRO A 132 -10.91 9.69 1.72
N PHE A 133 -11.00 8.43 1.37
CA PHE A 133 -9.86 7.74 0.77
C PHE A 133 -10.09 7.11 -0.59
N ALA A 134 -11.32 6.79 -0.95
CA ALA A 134 -11.61 6.13 -2.23
C ALA A 134 -11.09 6.94 -3.42
N GLY A 135 -11.37 8.24 -3.45
CA GLY A 135 -10.88 9.12 -4.50
C GLY A 135 -9.37 9.34 -4.44
N ARG A 136 -8.79 9.35 -3.24
CA ARG A 136 -7.34 9.51 -3.10
C ARG A 136 -6.59 8.31 -3.65
N VAL A 137 -7.09 7.10 -3.44
CA VAL A 137 -6.50 5.89 -4.02
C VAL A 137 -6.55 5.96 -5.55
N ALA A 138 -7.68 6.36 -6.14
CA ALA A 138 -7.79 6.51 -7.58
C ALA A 138 -6.79 7.53 -8.14
N ARG A 139 -6.49 8.59 -7.40
CA ARG A 139 -5.47 9.57 -7.78
C ARG A 139 -4.06 9.03 -7.64
N ILE A 140 -3.79 8.32 -6.53
CA ILE A 140 -2.47 7.73 -6.24
C ILE A 140 -2.06 6.77 -7.36
N VAL A 141 -2.99 5.96 -7.85
CA VAL A 141 -2.74 4.99 -8.92
C VAL A 141 -2.18 5.66 -10.19
N LYS A 142 -2.54 6.91 -10.42
CA LYS A 142 -2.12 7.67 -11.62
C LYS A 142 -0.82 8.43 -11.45
N LEU A 143 -0.30 8.50 -10.23
CA LEU A 143 0.98 9.15 -9.95
C LEU A 143 2.14 8.24 -10.36
N ASP A 144 3.32 8.83 -10.53
CA ASP A 144 4.53 8.05 -10.68
C ASP A 144 4.92 7.36 -9.36
N SER A 145 5.87 6.44 -9.43
CA SER A 145 6.28 5.64 -8.27
C SER A 145 6.77 6.49 -7.11
N GLN A 146 7.56 7.53 -7.38
CA GLN A 146 8.10 8.39 -6.33
C GLN A 146 7.03 9.19 -5.65
N SER A 147 6.08 9.71 -6.40
CA SER A 147 4.95 10.46 -5.86
C SER A 147 4.03 9.56 -5.03
N ARG A 148 3.84 8.32 -5.45
CA ARG A 148 3.08 7.34 -4.67
C ARG A 148 3.74 7.04 -3.32
N LEU A 149 5.05 6.87 -3.31
CA LEU A 149 5.79 6.67 -2.06
C LEU A 149 5.69 7.87 -1.14
N LYS A 150 5.77 9.07 -1.70
CA LYS A 150 5.61 10.30 -0.91
C LYS A 150 4.25 10.37 -0.23
N CYS A 151 3.18 9.99 -0.93
CA CYS A 151 1.84 9.90 -0.35
C CYS A 151 1.79 8.89 0.80
N MET A 152 2.40 7.74 0.63
CA MET A 152 2.48 6.72 1.69
C MET A 152 3.18 7.25 2.93
N PHE A 153 4.33 7.92 2.76
CA PHE A 153 5.07 8.49 3.88
C PHE A 153 4.28 9.57 4.59
N ASN A 154 3.57 10.41 3.84
CA ASN A 154 2.72 11.44 4.43
C ASN A 154 1.60 10.82 5.28
N LEU A 155 1.00 9.74 4.81
CA LEU A 155 -0.01 9.01 5.58
C LEU A 155 0.56 8.41 6.86
N LEU A 156 1.77 7.87 6.81
CA LEU A 156 2.44 7.32 8.00
C LEU A 156 2.73 8.41 9.04
N GLU A 157 2.99 9.63 8.60
CA GLU A 157 3.23 10.78 9.48
C GLU A 157 1.92 11.37 10.03
N GLY A 158 0.77 10.86 9.62
CA GLY A 158 -0.52 11.35 10.07
C GLY A 158 -1.05 12.54 9.29
N GLU A 159 -0.42 12.89 8.17
CA GLU A 159 -0.90 13.96 7.30
C GLU A 159 -2.05 13.47 6.44
N ILE A 160 -3.25 13.96 6.74
CA ILE A 160 -4.46 13.61 6.01
C ILE A 160 -4.58 14.42 4.71
N ASN A 161 -3.99 15.60 4.68
CA ASN A 161 -3.96 16.47 3.49
C ASN A 161 -2.73 16.14 2.66
N MET A 162 -2.89 15.18 1.78
CA MET A 162 -1.89 14.97 0.75
C MET A 162 -2.04 16.08 -0.28
N SER A 163 -1.11 17.02 -0.29
CA SER A 163 -1.01 17.91 -1.43
C SER A 163 -0.51 17.09 -2.61
N ILE A 164 -1.45 16.56 -3.36
CA ILE A 164 -1.17 15.91 -4.64
C ILE A 164 -1.15 17.00 -5.70
N ASP A 165 -0.85 18.19 -5.30
CA ASP A 165 -0.74 19.31 -6.21
C ASP A 165 0.64 19.28 -6.84
N ALA A 166 0.63 19.17 -8.10
CA ALA A 166 1.71 19.26 -9.03
C ALA A 166 2.10 18.14 -9.80
#